data_9d042be8773bbae6961001a69085a0a4
#
_entry.id   9d042be8773bbae6961001a69085a0a4
#
_cell.length_a   1.000
_cell.length_b   1.000
_cell.length_c   1.000
_cell.angle_alpha   90.00
_cell.angle_beta   90.00
_cell.angle_gamma   90.00
#
_symmetry.space_group_name_H-M   'P 1'
#
loop_
_entity.id
_entity.type
_entity.pdbx_description
1 polymer ?
#
loop_
_entity_poly.entity_id
_entity_poly.type
_entity_poly.pdbx_seq_one_letter_code
_entity_poly.pdbx_strand_id
1 'polypeptide(L)'
;LVIVETASDNVTRTTANIKSYFNKSEGSLVTPGSLDFMFNRKSVFHLNKENINPEDLELEMIDYGLEEIDISDEEIIIFGDYSSYGNINKGLSKLEIKPIKSLLKRIPTNPLEFSDDKLDDIEKMLDRLEDDDDVQQVFTNIS
;
A
#
# COMPACT_ATOMS: atom_id res chain seq x y z
N LEU A 1 12.02 2.30 -7.63
CA LEU A 1 11.20 1.13 -7.98
C LEU A 1 9.73 1.43 -7.78
N VAL A 2 8.92 1.10 -8.76
CA VAL A 2 7.48 1.31 -8.73
C VAL A 2 6.79 -0.02 -9.04
N ILE A 3 5.83 -0.40 -8.21
CA ILE A 3 4.95 -1.54 -8.46
C ILE A 3 3.56 -1.01 -8.80
N VAL A 4 3.03 -1.47 -9.93
CA VAL A 4 1.71 -1.08 -10.42
C VAL A 4 0.79 -2.31 -10.40
N GLU A 5 -0.29 -2.24 -9.63
CA GLU A 5 -1.32 -3.26 -9.63
C GLU A 5 -2.45 -2.84 -10.57
N THR A 6 -2.79 -3.72 -11.51
CA THR A 6 -3.78 -3.44 -12.55
C THR A 6 -4.88 -4.48 -12.57
N ALA A 7 -6.05 -4.06 -13.03
CA ALA A 7 -7.15 -4.95 -13.40
C ALA A 7 -7.65 -4.49 -14.78
N SER A 8 -7.60 -5.38 -15.77
CA SER A 8 -7.89 -5.01 -17.15
C SER A 8 -8.56 -6.16 -17.90
N ASP A 9 -9.49 -5.81 -18.80
CA ASP A 9 -10.08 -6.72 -19.78
C ASP A 9 -9.20 -6.90 -21.03
N ASN A 10 -8.12 -6.12 -21.14
CA ASN A 10 -7.16 -6.17 -22.24
C ASN A 10 -5.73 -5.96 -21.72
N VAL A 11 -5.10 -7.05 -21.31
CA VAL A 11 -3.74 -7.03 -20.71
C VAL A 11 -2.70 -6.46 -21.68
N THR A 12 -2.82 -6.72 -22.97
CA THR A 12 -1.89 -6.21 -23.97
C THR A 12 -1.94 -4.69 -24.05
N ARG A 13 -3.13 -4.11 -24.07
CA ARG A 13 -3.32 -2.65 -24.07
C ARG A 13 -2.76 -2.03 -22.78
N THR A 14 -3.10 -2.59 -21.63
CA THR A 14 -2.66 -2.09 -20.33
C THR A 14 -1.14 -2.12 -20.21
N THR A 15 -0.50 -3.23 -20.59
CA THR A 15 0.96 -3.38 -20.56
C THR A 15 1.63 -2.36 -21.48
N ALA A 16 1.11 -2.14 -22.68
CA ALA A 16 1.64 -1.15 -23.61
C ALA A 16 1.53 0.28 -23.07
N ASN A 17 0.41 0.63 -22.45
CA ASN A 17 0.19 1.94 -21.84
C ASN A 17 1.18 2.19 -20.69
N ILE A 18 1.30 1.24 -19.77
CA ILE A 18 2.21 1.35 -18.63
C ILE A 18 3.66 1.45 -19.09
N LYS A 19 4.05 0.63 -20.05
CA LYS A 19 5.40 0.70 -20.65
C LYS A 19 5.68 2.08 -21.23
N SER A 20 4.70 2.69 -21.90
CA SER A 20 4.81 4.04 -22.43
C SER A 20 5.04 5.07 -21.33
N TYR A 21 4.32 4.96 -20.20
CA TYR A 21 4.48 5.89 -19.06
C TYR A 21 5.88 5.82 -18.48
N PHE A 22 6.42 4.63 -18.28
CA PHE A 22 7.79 4.44 -17.80
C PHE A 22 8.83 4.94 -18.78
N ASN A 23 8.68 4.64 -20.06
CA ASN A 23 9.63 5.07 -21.08
C ASN A 23 9.72 6.61 -21.20
N LYS A 24 8.62 7.32 -21.02
CA LYS A 24 8.61 8.79 -21.04
C LYS A 24 9.36 9.40 -19.85
N SER A 25 9.55 8.65 -18.78
CA SER A 25 10.25 9.09 -17.57
C SER A 25 11.63 8.41 -17.41
N GLU A 26 12.18 7.90 -18.50
CA GLU A 26 13.48 7.20 -18.52
C GLU A 26 13.51 5.90 -17.67
N GLY A 27 12.34 5.37 -17.36
CA GLY A 27 12.21 4.09 -16.67
C GLY A 27 12.08 2.91 -17.63
N SER A 28 12.07 1.72 -17.07
CA SER A 28 11.87 0.50 -17.83
C SER A 28 11.08 -0.53 -17.03
N LEU A 29 10.33 -1.38 -17.74
CA LEU A 29 9.64 -2.51 -17.10
C LEU A 29 10.62 -3.67 -16.91
N VAL A 30 10.47 -4.34 -15.77
CA VAL A 30 11.16 -5.60 -15.48
C VAL A 30 10.14 -6.73 -15.40
N THR A 31 10.62 -7.97 -15.33
CA THR A 31 9.74 -9.14 -15.22
C THR A 31 8.83 -9.04 -14.01
N PRO A 32 7.51 -9.21 -14.15
CA PRO A 32 6.59 -9.18 -13.03
C PRO A 32 7.01 -10.10 -11.90
N GLY A 33 6.95 -9.62 -10.66
CA GLY A 33 7.31 -10.37 -9.48
C GLY A 33 8.81 -10.45 -9.16
N SER A 34 9.68 -10.05 -10.07
CA SER A 34 11.14 -10.18 -9.89
C SER A 34 11.70 -9.32 -8.75
N LEU A 35 11.03 -8.23 -8.40
CA LEU A 35 11.46 -7.29 -7.35
C LEU A 35 10.48 -7.22 -6.16
N ASP A 36 9.55 -8.16 -6.07
CA ASP A 36 8.57 -8.19 -4.99
C ASP A 36 9.22 -8.29 -3.60
N PHE A 37 10.39 -8.91 -3.50
CA PHE A 37 11.14 -9.04 -2.24
C PHE A 37 11.57 -7.69 -1.66
N MET A 38 11.57 -6.62 -2.43
CA MET A 38 11.91 -5.27 -1.96
C MET A 38 10.77 -4.59 -1.20
N PHE A 39 9.61 -5.24 -1.13
CA PHE A 39 8.44 -4.77 -0.41
C PHE A 39 7.91 -5.85 0.52
N ASN A 40 7.37 -5.42 1.66
CA ASN A 40 6.58 -6.26 2.55
C ASN A 40 5.10 -6.02 2.28
N ARG A 41 4.34 -7.08 2.04
CA ARG A 41 2.89 -6.98 1.91
C ARG A 41 2.27 -6.96 3.30
N LYS A 42 1.46 -5.94 3.58
CA LYS A 42 0.85 -5.73 4.89
C LYS A 42 -0.65 -5.49 4.77
N SER A 43 -1.39 -5.97 5.78
CA SER A 43 -2.75 -5.53 6.03
C SER A 43 -2.70 -4.23 6.81
N VAL A 44 -3.47 -3.23 6.40
CA VAL A 44 -3.47 -1.90 7.00
C VAL A 44 -4.91 -1.48 7.28
N PHE A 45 -5.18 -1.08 8.53
CA PHE A 45 -6.50 -0.63 8.94
C PHE A 45 -6.38 0.74 9.59
N HIS A 46 -7.14 1.69 9.08
CA HIS A 46 -7.25 3.03 9.64
C HIS A 46 -8.49 3.08 10.54
N LEU A 47 -8.32 3.42 11.80
CA LEU A 47 -9.38 3.47 12.79
C LEU A 47 -9.55 4.89 13.31
N ASN A 48 -10.79 5.29 13.59
CA ASN A 48 -11.05 6.51 14.31
C ASN A 48 -10.57 6.35 15.76
N LYS A 49 -9.77 7.29 16.24
CA LYS A 49 -9.19 7.25 17.59
C LYS A 49 -10.23 7.42 18.70
N GLU A 50 -11.38 7.96 18.38
CA GLU A 50 -12.46 8.22 19.33
C GLU A 50 -12.92 6.93 20.02
N ASN A 51 -12.99 6.97 21.37
CA ASN A 51 -13.44 5.84 22.19
C ASN A 51 -12.59 4.57 22.11
N ILE A 52 -11.36 4.66 21.61
CA ILE A 52 -10.44 3.53 21.53
C ILE A 52 -9.22 3.81 22.43
N ASN A 53 -8.93 2.88 23.35
CA ASN A 53 -7.68 2.88 24.09
C ASN A 53 -6.65 2.09 23.29
N PRO A 54 -5.55 2.71 22.81
CA PRO A 54 -4.58 2.04 21.96
C PRO A 54 -3.89 0.85 22.63
N GLU A 55 -3.62 0.93 23.93
CA GLU A 55 -2.96 -0.15 24.67
C GLU A 55 -3.84 -1.39 24.76
N ASP A 56 -5.11 -1.21 25.08
CA ASP A 56 -6.09 -2.30 25.13
C ASP A 56 -6.31 -2.89 23.75
N LEU A 57 -6.40 -2.06 22.72
CA LEU A 57 -6.54 -2.51 21.34
C LEU A 57 -5.35 -3.38 20.92
N GLU A 58 -4.13 -2.94 21.21
CA GLU A 58 -2.92 -3.69 20.90
C GLU A 58 -2.93 -5.07 21.56
N LEU A 59 -3.23 -5.15 22.86
CA LEU A 59 -3.28 -6.40 23.60
C LEU A 59 -4.33 -7.37 23.04
N GLU A 60 -5.51 -6.88 22.72
CA GLU A 60 -6.59 -7.72 22.22
C GLU A 60 -6.37 -8.18 20.78
N MET A 61 -5.73 -7.35 19.95
CA MET A 61 -5.54 -7.64 18.54
C MET A 61 -4.30 -8.45 18.20
N ILE A 62 -3.36 -8.64 19.13
CA ILE A 62 -2.17 -9.48 18.92
C ILE A 62 -2.56 -10.89 18.50
N ASP A 63 -3.55 -11.48 19.14
CA ASP A 63 -4.03 -12.83 18.84
C ASP A 63 -4.66 -12.95 17.44
N TYR A 64 -5.06 -11.83 16.86
CA TYR A 64 -5.62 -11.77 15.50
C TYR A 64 -4.61 -11.45 14.42
N GLY A 65 -3.34 -11.21 14.80
CA GLY A 65 -2.27 -10.97 13.86
C GLY A 65 -1.76 -9.53 13.78
N LEU A 66 -2.13 -8.67 14.75
CA LEU A 66 -1.59 -7.31 14.81
C LEU A 66 -0.08 -7.39 15.07
N GLU A 67 0.72 -6.73 14.25
CA GLU A 67 2.18 -6.67 14.38
C GLU A 67 2.67 -5.30 14.82
N GLU A 68 2.03 -4.24 14.38
CA GLU A 68 2.46 -2.87 14.63
C GLU A 68 1.26 -1.94 14.76
N ILE A 69 1.39 -0.93 15.59
CA ILE A 69 0.37 0.11 15.78
C ILE A 69 1.02 1.49 15.69
N ASP A 70 0.38 2.38 14.95
CA ASP A 70 0.80 3.77 14.80
C ASP A 70 -0.34 4.69 15.25
N ILE A 71 -0.03 5.65 16.11
CA ILE A 71 -1.02 6.51 16.74
C ILE A 71 -0.75 7.95 16.33
N SER A 72 -1.74 8.58 15.71
CA SER A 72 -1.72 10.01 15.40
C SER A 72 -2.77 10.76 16.22
N ASP A 73 -2.86 12.06 16.02
CA ASP A 73 -3.84 12.89 16.74
C ASP A 73 -5.29 12.55 16.36
N GLU A 74 -5.53 12.10 15.14
CA GLU A 74 -6.87 11.87 14.60
C GLU A 74 -7.23 10.40 14.44
N GLU A 75 -6.25 9.53 14.21
CA GLU A 75 -6.51 8.13 13.91
C GLU A 75 -5.48 7.19 14.49
N ILE A 76 -5.86 5.91 14.55
CA ILE A 76 -4.98 4.80 14.87
C ILE A 76 -4.85 3.96 13.61
N ILE A 77 -3.61 3.64 13.23
CA ILE A 77 -3.33 2.76 12.09
C ILE A 77 -2.72 1.47 12.63
N ILE A 78 -3.34 0.34 12.30
CA ILE A 78 -2.81 -0.97 12.70
C ILE A 78 -2.32 -1.75 11.48
N PHE A 79 -1.26 -2.51 11.68
CA PHE A 79 -0.60 -3.28 10.65
C PHE A 79 -0.50 -4.74 11.04
N GLY A 80 -0.71 -5.63 10.10
CA GLY A 80 -0.46 -7.04 10.23
C GLY A 80 0.07 -7.61 8.93
N ASP A 81 0.44 -8.89 8.92
CA ASP A 81 0.79 -9.56 7.67
C ASP A 81 -0.43 -9.58 6.73
N TYR A 82 -0.18 -9.60 5.41
CA TYR A 82 -1.29 -9.60 4.45
C TYR A 82 -2.21 -10.81 4.61
N SER A 83 -1.67 -11.95 5.07
CA SER A 83 -2.44 -13.17 5.34
C SER A 83 -3.36 -13.04 6.55
N SER A 84 -3.14 -12.07 7.42
CA SER A 84 -3.93 -11.83 8.63
C SER A 84 -5.10 -10.88 8.41
N TYR A 85 -5.32 -10.40 7.19
CA TYR A 85 -6.38 -9.43 6.88
C TYR A 85 -7.76 -9.87 7.39
N GLY A 86 -8.16 -11.08 7.09
CA GLY A 86 -9.45 -11.63 7.52
C GLY A 86 -9.56 -11.79 9.05
N ASN A 87 -8.49 -12.23 9.70
CA ASN A 87 -8.46 -12.39 11.14
C ASN A 87 -8.53 -11.06 11.87
N ILE A 88 -7.80 -10.04 11.39
CA ILE A 88 -7.84 -8.70 11.96
C ILE A 88 -9.25 -8.10 11.81
N ASN A 89 -9.89 -8.26 10.66
CA ASN A 89 -11.28 -7.85 10.47
C ASN A 89 -12.23 -8.51 11.49
N LYS A 90 -12.06 -9.80 11.75
CA LYS A 90 -12.88 -10.52 12.73
C LYS A 90 -12.68 -9.97 14.14
N GLY A 91 -11.42 -9.70 14.51
CA GLY A 91 -11.09 -9.12 15.82
C GLY A 91 -11.71 -7.75 16.01
N LEU A 92 -11.60 -6.88 15.01
CA LEU A 92 -12.22 -5.56 15.04
C LEU A 92 -13.74 -5.64 15.14
N SER A 93 -14.36 -6.57 14.43
CA SER A 93 -15.82 -6.79 14.52
C SER A 93 -16.27 -7.24 15.90
N LYS A 94 -15.49 -8.10 16.57
CA LYS A 94 -15.76 -8.53 17.95
C LYS A 94 -15.68 -7.38 18.96
N LEU A 95 -14.79 -6.42 18.71
CA LEU A 95 -14.65 -5.22 19.53
C LEU A 95 -15.65 -4.12 19.12
N GLU A 96 -16.51 -4.39 18.15
CA GLU A 96 -17.46 -3.43 17.60
C GLU A 96 -16.77 -2.18 17.03
N ILE A 97 -15.57 -2.35 16.48
CA ILE A 97 -14.79 -1.30 15.83
C ILE A 97 -14.96 -1.42 14.32
N LYS A 98 -15.45 -0.36 13.68
CA LYS A 98 -15.57 -0.28 12.24
C LYS A 98 -14.41 0.55 11.67
N PRO A 99 -13.53 -0.04 10.85
CA PRO A 99 -12.43 0.71 10.25
C PRO A 99 -12.94 1.80 9.31
N ILE A 100 -12.26 2.94 9.30
CA ILE A 100 -12.48 4.00 8.32
C ILE A 100 -12.02 3.51 6.95
N LYS A 101 -10.90 2.79 6.92
CA LYS A 101 -10.28 2.29 5.70
C LYS A 101 -9.54 0.99 6.01
N SER A 102 -9.69 0.01 5.12
CA SER A 102 -9.00 -1.28 5.21
C SER A 102 -8.38 -1.59 3.86
N LEU A 103 -7.08 -1.87 3.83
CA LEU A 103 -6.39 -2.14 2.58
C LEU A 103 -5.20 -3.08 2.76
N LEU A 104 -4.77 -3.66 1.64
CA LEU A 104 -3.52 -4.39 1.52
C LEU A 104 -2.49 -3.47 0.86
N LYS A 105 -1.36 -3.25 1.52
CA LYS A 105 -0.28 -2.40 1.02
C LYS A 105 1.00 -3.18 0.83
N ARG A 106 1.83 -2.68 -0.08
CA ARG A 106 3.23 -3.07 -0.22
C ARG A 106 4.08 -1.97 0.37
N ILE A 107 4.81 -2.28 1.44
CA ILE A 107 5.63 -1.31 2.16
C ILE A 107 7.10 -1.60 1.84
N PRO A 108 7.86 -0.60 1.35
CA PRO A 108 9.25 -0.82 0.98
C PRO A 108 10.11 -1.20 2.20
N THR A 109 10.99 -2.18 2.01
CA THR A 109 11.93 -2.59 3.07
C THR A 109 13.07 -1.58 3.24
N ASN A 110 13.50 -0.96 2.15
CA ASN A 110 14.56 0.05 2.13
C ASN A 110 14.13 1.24 1.28
N PRO A 111 13.47 2.25 1.86
CA PRO A 111 13.11 3.46 1.12
C PRO A 111 14.36 4.18 0.58
N LEU A 112 14.23 4.76 -0.62
CA LEU A 112 15.29 5.52 -1.28
C LEU A 112 14.92 6.99 -1.42
N GLU A 113 15.93 7.84 -1.26
CA GLU A 113 15.79 9.27 -1.51
C GLU A 113 16.24 9.60 -2.93
N PHE A 114 15.56 10.55 -3.55
CA PHE A 114 15.87 11.03 -4.90
C PHE A 114 16.02 12.55 -4.88
N SER A 115 16.80 13.10 -5.84
CA SER A 115 16.91 14.54 -6.04
C SER A 115 15.56 15.13 -6.48
N ASP A 116 15.37 16.42 -6.22
CA ASP A 116 14.12 17.12 -6.56
C ASP A 116 13.78 17.02 -8.06
N ASP A 117 14.79 17.11 -8.94
CA ASP A 117 14.58 16.98 -10.38
C ASP A 117 14.04 15.60 -10.76
N LYS A 118 14.57 14.55 -10.14
CA LYS A 118 14.09 13.18 -10.36
C LYS A 118 12.72 12.95 -9.75
N LEU A 119 12.44 13.54 -8.60
CA LEU A 119 11.12 13.46 -7.97
C LEU A 119 10.04 14.08 -8.85
N ASP A 120 10.33 15.21 -9.49
CA ASP A 120 9.39 15.85 -10.43
C ASP A 120 9.03 14.92 -11.60
N ASP A 121 10.04 14.27 -12.20
CA ASP A 121 9.82 13.31 -13.29
C ASP A 121 9.02 12.09 -12.84
N ILE A 122 9.31 11.59 -11.64
CA ILE A 122 8.62 10.44 -11.05
C ILE A 122 7.17 10.81 -10.73
N GLU A 123 6.91 11.98 -10.17
CA GLU A 123 5.55 12.45 -9.86
C GLU A 123 4.70 12.56 -11.13
N LYS A 124 5.24 13.06 -12.21
CA LYS A 124 4.55 13.12 -13.51
C LYS A 124 4.19 11.73 -14.02
N MET A 125 5.09 10.76 -13.85
CA MET A 125 4.83 9.37 -14.20
C MET A 125 3.73 8.77 -13.32
N LEU A 126 3.79 9.00 -12.02
CA LEU A 126 2.79 8.50 -11.06
C LEU A 126 1.41 9.07 -11.38
N ASP A 127 1.32 10.36 -11.72
CA ASP A 127 0.07 10.99 -12.12
C ASP A 127 -0.53 10.32 -13.36
N ARG A 128 0.30 10.00 -14.35
CA ARG A 128 -0.15 9.28 -15.55
C ARG A 128 -0.64 7.87 -15.24
N LEU A 129 0.04 7.18 -14.32
CA LEU A 129 -0.37 5.85 -13.87
C LEU A 129 -1.71 5.91 -13.13
N GLU A 130 -1.86 6.85 -12.22
CA GLU A 130 -3.09 7.00 -11.42
C GLU A 130 -4.29 7.42 -12.27
N ASP A 131 -4.06 8.16 -13.36
CA ASP A 131 -5.11 8.56 -14.31
C ASP A 131 -5.57 7.41 -15.22
N ASP A 132 -4.83 6.31 -15.29
CA ASP A 132 -5.22 5.15 -16.10
C ASP A 132 -6.26 4.32 -15.37
N ASP A 133 -7.42 4.10 -16.00
CA ASP A 133 -8.54 3.37 -15.41
C ASP A 133 -8.21 1.91 -15.08
N ASP A 134 -7.24 1.31 -15.75
CA ASP A 134 -6.82 -0.07 -15.51
C ASP A 134 -5.90 -0.19 -14.28
N VAL A 135 -5.35 0.93 -13.79
CA VAL A 135 -4.47 0.96 -12.63
C VAL A 135 -5.28 1.03 -11.34
N GLN A 136 -5.09 0.05 -10.47
CA GLN A 136 -5.78 -0.05 -9.18
C GLN A 136 -4.98 0.59 -8.05
N GLN A 137 -3.71 0.26 -7.94
CA GLN A 137 -2.81 0.78 -6.93
C GLN A 137 -1.39 0.94 -7.48
N VAL A 138 -0.69 1.92 -6.94
CA VAL A 138 0.73 2.18 -7.26
C VAL A 138 1.51 2.28 -5.96
N PHE A 139 2.60 1.52 -5.87
CA PHE A 139 3.49 1.54 -4.71
C PHE A 139 4.90 1.91 -5.14
N THR A 140 5.59 2.69 -4.32
CA THR A 140 6.97 3.11 -4.59
C THR A 140 7.85 2.87 -3.38
N ASN A 141 9.17 2.79 -3.61
CA ASN A 141 10.17 2.78 -2.55
C ASN A 141 10.80 4.16 -2.30
N ILE A 142 10.12 5.22 -2.69
CA ILE A 142 10.55 6.60 -2.45
C ILE A 142 10.25 6.96 -0.99
N SER A 143 11.24 7.50 -0.31
CA SER A 143 11.08 7.99 1.07
C SER A 143 10.46 9.39 1.13
#